data_8aaa78246aaa01731a11ec1ff207de88
#
_entry.id   8aaa78246aaa01731a11ec1ff207de88
#
_cell.length_a   1.000
_cell.length_b   1.000
_cell.length_c   1.000
_cell.angle_alpha   90.00
_cell.angle_beta   90.00
_cell.angle_gamma   90.00
#
_symmetry.space_group_name_H-M   'P 1'
#
loop_
_entity.id
_entity.type
_entity.pdbx_description
1 polymer ?
#
loop_
_entity_poly.entity_id
_entity_poly.type
_entity_poly.pdbx_seq_one_letter_code
_entity_poly.pdbx_strand_id
1 'polypeptide(L)'
;MQNFRKIFEGNNSAYGQLILTGETTEKGKAVGKAFIKREVIPDKLWQEHLDGKDPALGVIPINENNDCRWGCIDVDVYDLDHKKLAASIKSHKFPLIMFRSKSGGAHLFLFTTEFIPAFMMQGKLKVMAEALGYEGSEIFPKQTEILAERGDIGNFLNLPYHGGMRGLRYAMDESGNALSLEDFYTYHEQKAQTSDQVQKIIVTKEVVKKNEAFKDGPPCLNKLADEGFGEGSRNNA
;
A
#
# COMPACT_ATOMS: atom_id res chain seq x y z
N MET A 1 -14.30 6.29 16.08
CA MET A 1 -14.68 6.91 14.78
C MET A 1 -13.83 8.14 14.43
N GLN A 2 -13.77 9.19 15.27
CA GLN A 2 -13.00 10.41 14.98
C GLN A 2 -11.52 10.12 14.66
N ASN A 3 -10.86 9.24 15.43
CA ASN A 3 -9.47 8.85 15.17
C ASN A 3 -9.31 8.17 13.82
N PHE A 4 -10.20 7.23 13.44
CA PHE A 4 -10.14 6.54 12.15
C PHE A 4 -10.25 7.51 10.98
N ARG A 5 -11.23 8.42 11.03
CA ARG A 5 -11.39 9.46 10.02
C ARG A 5 -10.14 10.34 9.88
N LYS A 6 -9.57 10.79 11.02
CA LYS A 6 -8.36 11.64 11.04
C LYS A 6 -7.13 10.93 10.44
N ILE A 7 -6.98 9.62 10.71
CA ILE A 7 -5.86 8.82 10.19
C ILE A 7 -5.94 8.69 8.67
N PHE A 8 -7.15 8.41 8.13
CA PHE A 8 -7.37 8.19 6.71
C PHE A 8 -7.89 9.45 5.99
N GLU A 9 -7.63 10.63 6.51
CA GLU A 9 -7.96 11.88 5.85
C GLU A 9 -7.26 12.00 4.49
N GLY A 10 -7.97 12.53 3.48
CA GLY A 10 -7.47 12.68 2.12
C GLY A 10 -8.27 13.75 1.36
N ASN A 11 -8.68 13.46 0.14
CA ASN A 11 -9.48 14.36 -0.69
C ASN A 11 -10.83 14.71 -0.04
N ASN A 12 -11.18 15.99 -0.02
CA ASN A 12 -12.42 16.48 0.60
C ASN A 12 -13.58 16.63 -0.38
N SER A 13 -13.33 16.51 -1.70
CA SER A 13 -14.33 16.74 -2.75
C SER A 13 -14.85 15.47 -3.41
N ALA A 14 -14.21 14.33 -3.13
CA ALA A 14 -14.61 13.04 -3.70
C ALA A 14 -14.14 11.86 -2.86
N TYR A 15 -14.86 10.74 -2.97
CA TYR A 15 -14.52 9.47 -2.34
C TYR A 15 -14.97 8.27 -3.18
N GLY A 16 -14.44 7.10 -2.86
CA GLY A 16 -14.81 5.85 -3.50
C GLY A 16 -15.77 5.04 -2.66
N GLN A 17 -16.55 4.21 -3.33
CA GLN A 17 -17.40 3.19 -2.73
C GLN A 17 -17.25 1.88 -3.47
N LEU A 18 -17.31 0.76 -2.74
CA LEU A 18 -17.25 -0.59 -3.30
C LEU A 18 -18.43 -1.40 -2.78
N ILE A 19 -19.23 -1.92 -3.70
CA ILE A 19 -20.29 -2.90 -3.42
C ILE A 19 -19.85 -4.26 -3.95
N LEU A 20 -19.94 -5.30 -3.13
CA LEU A 20 -19.73 -6.68 -3.57
C LEU A 20 -21.01 -7.17 -4.23
N THR A 21 -20.91 -7.70 -5.47
CA THR A 21 -22.07 -8.18 -6.22
C THR A 21 -22.57 -9.55 -5.76
N GLY A 22 -21.82 -10.22 -4.88
CA GLY A 22 -22.07 -11.62 -4.51
C GLY A 22 -21.56 -12.64 -5.53
N GLU A 23 -21.09 -12.18 -6.69
CA GLU A 23 -20.49 -13.03 -7.72
C GLU A 23 -19.01 -13.30 -7.42
N THR A 24 -18.51 -14.40 -7.94
CA THR A 24 -17.07 -14.73 -7.91
C THR A 24 -16.57 -14.94 -9.32
N THR A 25 -15.31 -14.55 -9.57
CA THR A 25 -14.63 -14.89 -10.83
C THR A 25 -14.33 -16.39 -10.86
N GLU A 26 -13.97 -16.93 -12.03
CA GLU A 26 -13.53 -18.34 -12.20
C GLU A 26 -12.38 -18.72 -11.24
N LYS A 27 -11.58 -17.75 -10.81
CA LYS A 27 -10.50 -17.89 -9.82
C LYS A 27 -10.96 -17.71 -8.37
N GLY A 28 -12.27 -17.67 -8.10
CA GLY A 28 -12.82 -17.51 -6.75
C GLY A 28 -12.71 -16.08 -6.18
N LYS A 29 -12.31 -15.06 -6.96
CA LYS A 29 -12.22 -13.67 -6.49
C LYS A 29 -13.61 -13.04 -6.47
N ALA A 30 -14.03 -12.48 -5.33
CA ALA A 30 -15.32 -11.78 -5.23
C ALA A 30 -15.35 -10.56 -6.15
N VAL A 31 -16.37 -10.48 -6.98
CA VAL A 31 -16.62 -9.37 -7.90
C VAL A 31 -17.22 -8.20 -7.12
N GLY A 32 -16.77 -6.98 -7.43
CA GLY A 32 -17.31 -5.76 -6.84
C GLY A 32 -17.43 -4.66 -7.88
N LYS A 33 -18.43 -3.79 -7.70
CA LYS A 33 -18.60 -2.56 -8.47
C LYS A 33 -18.03 -1.39 -7.66
N ALA A 34 -17.00 -0.76 -8.20
CA ALA A 34 -16.37 0.44 -7.64
C ALA A 34 -16.96 1.68 -8.36
N PHE A 35 -17.28 2.71 -7.60
CA PHE A 35 -17.76 3.97 -8.14
C PHE A 35 -17.29 5.14 -7.27
N ILE A 36 -17.24 6.32 -7.87
CA ILE A 36 -16.80 7.56 -7.23
C ILE A 36 -17.99 8.46 -6.98
N LYS A 37 -18.02 9.04 -5.78
CA LYS A 37 -18.91 10.12 -5.39
C LYS A 37 -18.12 11.42 -5.35
N ARG A 38 -18.63 12.47 -6.03
CA ARG A 38 -18.03 13.81 -6.06
C ARG A 38 -18.72 14.70 -5.04
N GLU A 39 -18.46 14.44 -3.80
CA GLU A 39 -19.02 15.16 -2.64
C GLU A 39 -18.16 14.87 -1.42
N VAL A 40 -18.31 15.64 -0.36
CA VAL A 40 -17.68 15.39 0.93
C VAL A 40 -18.17 14.06 1.51
N ILE A 41 -17.26 13.28 2.11
CA ILE A 41 -17.63 12.02 2.76
C ILE A 41 -18.59 12.34 3.93
N PRO A 42 -19.87 11.88 3.89
CA PRO A 42 -20.79 12.05 5.00
C PRO A 42 -20.29 11.35 6.26
N ASP A 43 -20.40 11.99 7.42
CA ASP A 43 -19.90 11.47 8.70
C ASP A 43 -20.41 10.06 9.02
N LYS A 44 -21.67 9.78 8.66
CA LYS A 44 -22.29 8.46 8.87
C LYS A 44 -21.56 7.32 8.14
N LEU A 45 -20.94 7.58 6.96
CA LEU A 45 -20.30 6.54 6.15
C LEU A 45 -19.06 5.97 6.85
N TRP A 46 -18.36 6.76 7.65
CA TRP A 46 -17.24 6.28 8.45
C TRP A 46 -17.67 5.24 9.47
N GLN A 47 -18.81 5.48 10.16
CA GLN A 47 -19.37 4.51 11.11
C GLN A 47 -19.96 3.31 10.40
N GLU A 48 -20.72 3.53 9.33
CA GLU A 48 -21.29 2.46 8.51
C GLU A 48 -20.23 1.51 7.96
N HIS A 49 -19.07 2.06 7.54
CA HIS A 49 -17.91 1.26 7.11
C HIS A 49 -17.38 0.36 8.25
N LEU A 50 -17.15 0.92 9.44
CA LEU A 50 -16.69 0.15 10.59
C LEU A 50 -17.72 -0.88 11.08
N ASP A 51 -19.02 -0.60 10.90
CA ASP A 51 -20.12 -1.52 11.18
C ASP A 51 -20.23 -2.67 10.14
N GLY A 52 -19.58 -2.53 8.99
CA GLY A 52 -19.61 -3.50 7.88
C GLY A 52 -20.82 -3.35 6.97
N LYS A 53 -21.42 -2.17 6.94
CA LYS A 53 -22.52 -1.87 6.02
C LYS A 53 -21.99 -1.54 4.64
N ASP A 54 -22.62 -2.11 3.62
CA ASP A 54 -22.32 -1.75 2.22
C ASP A 54 -22.98 -0.42 1.83
N PRO A 55 -22.33 0.37 0.96
CA PRO A 55 -21.03 0.12 0.31
C PRO A 55 -19.82 0.37 1.22
N ALA A 56 -18.75 -0.41 1.04
CA ALA A 56 -17.48 -0.15 1.72
C ALA A 56 -16.90 1.21 1.26
N LEU A 57 -16.32 1.96 2.21
CA LEU A 57 -15.73 3.27 1.96
C LEU A 57 -14.31 3.14 1.39
N GLY A 58 -14.02 3.94 0.37
CA GLY A 58 -12.68 4.19 -0.15
C GLY A 58 -12.34 5.67 -0.06
N VAL A 59 -11.08 5.98 0.23
CA VAL A 59 -10.58 7.35 0.33
C VAL A 59 -9.49 7.60 -0.70
N ILE A 60 -9.50 8.79 -1.29
CA ILE A 60 -8.48 9.27 -2.20
C ILE A 60 -7.41 9.96 -1.36
N PRO A 61 -6.16 9.46 -1.33
CA PRO A 61 -5.14 9.99 -0.43
C PRO A 61 -4.68 11.41 -0.79
N ILE A 62 -4.62 11.77 -2.08
CA ILE A 62 -4.18 13.08 -2.55
C ILE A 62 -5.32 14.10 -2.44
N ASN A 63 -5.06 15.23 -1.80
CA ASN A 63 -6.00 16.35 -1.68
C ASN A 63 -5.80 17.40 -2.79
N GLU A 64 -6.58 18.47 -2.75
CA GLU A 64 -6.60 19.56 -3.73
C GLU A 64 -5.28 20.36 -3.79
N ASN A 65 -4.46 20.28 -2.73
CA ASN A 65 -3.15 20.92 -2.65
C ASN A 65 -2.00 20.02 -3.14
N ASN A 66 -2.32 18.85 -3.67
CA ASN A 66 -1.35 17.82 -4.06
C ASN A 66 -0.57 17.24 -2.86
N ASP A 67 -1.17 17.26 -1.68
CA ASP A 67 -0.62 16.72 -0.45
C ASP A 67 -1.39 15.46 -0.02
N CYS A 68 -0.76 14.64 0.83
CA CYS A 68 -1.39 13.48 1.45
C CYS A 68 -0.84 13.25 2.86
N ARG A 69 -1.64 12.57 3.72
CA ARG A 69 -1.23 12.15 5.07
C ARG A 69 -0.89 10.68 5.16
N TRP A 70 -1.17 9.95 4.13
CA TRP A 70 -0.86 8.54 4.02
C TRP A 70 -0.67 8.14 2.57
N GLY A 71 0.08 7.09 2.39
CA GLY A 71 0.21 6.41 1.12
C GLY A 71 0.27 4.92 1.34
N CYS A 72 0.18 4.15 0.26
CA CYS A 72 0.09 2.69 0.34
C CYS A 72 0.81 2.00 -0.82
N ILE A 73 1.51 0.91 -0.52
CA ILE A 73 1.98 -0.07 -1.49
C ILE A 73 0.92 -1.18 -1.51
N ASP A 74 0.29 -1.43 -2.65
CA ASP A 74 -0.71 -2.48 -2.83
C ASP A 74 -0.04 -3.77 -3.34
N VAL A 75 0.25 -4.70 -2.43
CA VAL A 75 0.90 -5.99 -2.72
C VAL A 75 -0.17 -7.02 -3.04
N ASP A 76 -0.51 -7.17 -4.32
CA ASP A 76 -1.53 -8.15 -4.80
C ASP A 76 -0.85 -9.48 -5.17
N VAL A 77 -0.31 -10.17 -4.15
CA VAL A 77 0.32 -11.49 -4.27
C VAL A 77 -0.57 -12.53 -3.60
N TYR A 78 -0.90 -13.62 -4.33
CA TYR A 78 -1.63 -14.75 -3.77
C TYR A 78 -0.71 -15.55 -2.84
N ASP A 79 -1.30 -16.12 -1.77
CA ASP A 79 -0.59 -16.93 -0.77
C ASP A 79 0.60 -16.19 -0.10
N LEU A 80 0.43 -14.88 0.11
CA LEU A 80 1.43 -14.05 0.73
C LEU A 80 1.74 -14.50 2.17
N ASP A 81 3.00 -14.79 2.46
CA ASP A 81 3.47 -15.01 3.81
C ASP A 81 3.61 -13.66 4.57
N HIS A 82 2.52 -13.27 5.24
CA HIS A 82 2.46 -12.03 6.00
C HIS A 82 3.51 -11.95 7.12
N LYS A 83 3.87 -13.09 7.75
CA LYS A 83 4.89 -13.10 8.80
C LYS A 83 6.27 -12.81 8.24
N LYS A 84 6.59 -13.40 7.10
CA LYS A 84 7.85 -13.14 6.39
C LYS A 84 7.92 -11.69 5.94
N LEU A 85 6.84 -11.14 5.41
CA LEU A 85 6.78 -9.73 5.00
C LEU A 85 6.91 -8.80 6.20
N ALA A 86 6.22 -9.06 7.33
CA ALA A 86 6.36 -8.29 8.57
C ALA A 86 7.81 -8.29 9.06
N ALA A 87 8.47 -9.45 9.09
CA ALA A 87 9.89 -9.58 9.45
C ALA A 87 10.80 -8.78 8.50
N SER A 88 10.51 -8.77 7.20
CA SER A 88 11.24 -7.97 6.21
C SER A 88 11.07 -6.47 6.44
N ILE A 89 9.85 -5.98 6.66
CA ILE A 89 9.57 -4.58 7.00
C ILE A 89 10.35 -4.16 8.25
N LYS A 90 10.35 -5.02 9.27
CA LYS A 90 11.08 -4.79 10.53
C LYS A 90 12.59 -4.74 10.32
N SER A 91 13.16 -5.66 9.54
CA SER A 91 14.62 -5.73 9.29
C SER A 91 15.13 -4.49 8.56
N HIS A 92 14.33 -3.95 7.64
CA HIS A 92 14.62 -2.69 6.94
C HIS A 92 14.33 -1.45 7.79
N LYS A 93 13.74 -1.61 8.98
CA LYS A 93 13.30 -0.51 9.86
C LYS A 93 12.34 0.47 9.15
N PHE A 94 11.52 -0.03 8.23
CA PHE A 94 10.54 0.80 7.55
C PHE A 94 9.35 1.11 8.48
N PRO A 95 8.91 2.35 8.54
CA PRO A 95 7.77 2.76 9.37
C PRO A 95 6.42 2.41 8.69
N LEU A 96 6.38 1.26 8.02
CA LEU A 96 5.18 0.78 7.34
C LEU A 96 4.30 0.01 8.31
N ILE A 97 3.00 0.24 8.22
CA ILE A 97 1.99 -0.60 8.87
C ILE A 97 1.37 -1.51 7.81
N MET A 98 1.49 -2.81 8.02
CA MET A 98 0.93 -3.81 7.13
C MET A 98 -0.53 -4.08 7.48
N PHE A 99 -1.39 -4.09 6.47
CA PHE A 99 -2.77 -4.55 6.57
C PHE A 99 -2.98 -5.74 5.64
N ARG A 100 -3.76 -6.70 6.09
CA ARG A 100 -4.22 -7.77 5.21
C ARG A 100 -5.20 -7.19 4.19
N SER A 101 -5.01 -7.49 2.91
CA SER A 101 -5.96 -7.11 1.86
C SER A 101 -7.11 -8.14 1.76
N LYS A 102 -8.18 -7.78 1.07
CA LYS A 102 -9.34 -8.65 0.86
C LYS A 102 -8.98 -9.95 0.13
N SER A 103 -8.06 -9.88 -0.84
CA SER A 103 -7.60 -11.01 -1.67
C SER A 103 -6.55 -11.89 -0.99
N GLY A 104 -6.13 -11.55 0.24
CA GLY A 104 -5.07 -12.26 0.96
C GLY A 104 -3.67 -11.68 0.74
N GLY A 105 -3.50 -10.69 -0.12
CA GLY A 105 -2.29 -9.89 -0.23
C GLY A 105 -2.13 -8.90 0.93
N ALA A 106 -1.36 -7.83 0.75
CA ALA A 106 -1.14 -6.82 1.78
C ALA A 106 -1.22 -5.39 1.23
N HIS A 107 -1.71 -4.49 2.04
CA HIS A 107 -1.56 -3.04 1.88
C HIS A 107 -0.53 -2.56 2.90
N LEU A 108 0.56 -1.95 2.45
CA LEU A 108 1.61 -1.42 3.31
C LEU A 108 1.48 0.09 3.37
N PHE A 109 0.97 0.59 4.47
CA PHE A 109 0.73 2.02 4.64
C PHE A 109 1.91 2.73 5.29
N LEU A 110 2.27 3.87 4.73
CA LEU A 110 3.09 4.90 5.37
C LEU A 110 2.17 6.04 5.81
N PHE A 111 2.17 6.37 7.09
CA PHE A 111 1.38 7.45 7.67
C PHE A 111 2.26 8.62 8.08
N THR A 112 1.71 9.83 7.99
CA THR A 112 2.37 11.05 8.46
C THR A 112 1.51 11.81 9.47
N THR A 113 2.17 12.56 10.36
CA THR A 113 1.51 13.37 11.38
C THR A 113 0.86 14.63 10.78
N GLU A 114 1.39 15.10 9.64
CA GLU A 114 0.91 16.24 8.86
C GLU A 114 0.76 15.87 7.38
N PHE A 115 0.13 16.75 6.60
CA PHE A 115 0.12 16.63 5.14
C PHE A 115 1.51 16.89 4.57
N ILE A 116 1.95 16.03 3.64
CA ILE A 116 3.21 16.16 2.91
C ILE A 116 2.94 16.06 1.40
N PRO A 117 3.83 16.61 0.54
CA PRO A 117 3.67 16.50 -0.91
C PRO A 117 3.51 15.06 -1.39
N ALA A 118 2.49 14.80 -2.21
CA ALA A 118 2.18 13.46 -2.72
C ALA A 118 3.34 12.84 -3.49
N PHE A 119 4.15 13.65 -4.20
CA PHE A 119 5.35 13.16 -4.89
C PHE A 119 6.40 12.62 -3.92
N MET A 120 6.55 13.22 -2.73
CA MET A 120 7.46 12.75 -1.69
C MET A 120 6.99 11.41 -1.13
N MET A 121 5.71 11.31 -0.75
CA MET A 121 5.09 10.07 -0.27
C MET A 121 5.27 8.95 -1.30
N GLN A 122 4.85 9.19 -2.55
CA GLN A 122 4.95 8.20 -3.62
C GLN A 122 6.40 7.77 -3.88
N GLY A 123 7.34 8.73 -3.93
CA GLY A 123 8.76 8.45 -4.14
C GLY A 123 9.35 7.54 -3.05
N LYS A 124 9.03 7.80 -1.77
CA LYS A 124 9.49 6.96 -0.65
C LYS A 124 8.88 5.56 -0.67
N LEU A 125 7.59 5.46 -0.98
CA LEU A 125 6.93 4.15 -1.10
C LEU A 125 7.49 3.32 -2.26
N LYS A 126 7.84 3.93 -3.41
CA LYS A 126 8.46 3.21 -4.53
C LYS A 126 9.80 2.58 -4.13
N VAL A 127 10.69 3.32 -3.46
CA VAL A 127 11.98 2.77 -3.05
C VAL A 127 11.84 1.73 -1.93
N MET A 128 10.84 1.86 -1.04
CA MET A 128 10.53 0.82 -0.05
C MET A 128 9.97 -0.44 -0.72
N ALA A 129 9.07 -0.31 -1.69
CA ALA A 129 8.52 -1.43 -2.45
C ALA A 129 9.64 -2.21 -3.17
N GLU A 130 10.57 -1.50 -3.83
CA GLU A 130 11.74 -2.09 -4.48
C GLU A 130 12.61 -2.86 -3.47
N ALA A 131 12.92 -2.26 -2.31
CA ALA A 131 13.72 -2.92 -1.27
C ALA A 131 13.06 -4.18 -0.67
N LEU A 132 11.73 -4.19 -0.63
CA LEU A 132 10.95 -5.34 -0.16
C LEU A 132 10.74 -6.41 -1.27
N GLY A 133 11.19 -6.15 -2.51
CA GLY A 133 11.01 -7.04 -3.67
C GLY A 133 9.62 -6.94 -4.32
N TYR A 134 8.95 -5.80 -4.17
CA TYR A 134 7.60 -5.53 -4.72
C TYR A 134 7.58 -4.29 -5.62
N GLU A 135 8.63 -4.06 -6.43
CA GLU A 135 8.77 -2.91 -7.32
C GLU A 135 7.63 -2.76 -8.35
N GLY A 136 6.96 -3.86 -8.68
CA GLY A 136 5.82 -3.87 -9.60
C GLY A 136 4.46 -3.54 -8.98
N SER A 137 4.42 -3.32 -7.65
CA SER A 137 3.17 -3.04 -6.94
C SER A 137 2.61 -1.66 -7.25
N GLU A 138 1.28 -1.55 -7.22
CA GLU A 138 0.63 -0.23 -7.30
C GLU A 138 0.93 0.61 -6.06
N ILE A 139 1.21 1.90 -6.28
CA ILE A 139 1.48 2.86 -5.20
C ILE A 139 0.36 3.90 -5.16
N PHE A 140 -0.18 4.14 -3.97
CA PHE A 140 -1.12 5.22 -3.70
C PHE A 140 -0.45 6.31 -2.83
N PRO A 141 -0.63 7.61 -3.15
CA PRO A 141 -1.41 8.12 -4.28
C PRO A 141 -0.81 7.69 -5.63
N LYS A 142 -1.68 7.34 -6.61
CA LYS A 142 -1.24 7.01 -7.97
C LYS A 142 -0.75 8.26 -8.71
N GLN A 143 -1.41 9.38 -8.48
CA GLN A 143 -1.03 10.68 -9.00
C GLN A 143 -0.22 11.44 -7.94
N THR A 144 0.80 12.14 -8.39
CA THR A 144 1.59 13.08 -7.55
C THR A 144 1.08 14.51 -7.68
N GLU A 145 0.26 14.77 -8.71
CA GLU A 145 -0.36 16.04 -8.99
C GLU A 145 -1.76 15.80 -9.58
N ILE A 146 -2.72 16.58 -9.15
CA ILE A 146 -4.08 16.66 -9.69
C ILE A 146 -4.40 18.13 -10.00
N LEU A 147 -5.12 18.35 -11.09
CA LEU A 147 -5.61 19.68 -11.46
C LEU A 147 -7.07 19.80 -11.02
N ALA A 148 -7.28 20.13 -9.75
CA ALA A 148 -8.61 20.22 -9.13
C ALA A 148 -9.56 21.14 -9.92
N GLU A 149 -9.03 22.23 -10.50
CA GLU A 149 -9.78 23.16 -11.36
C GLU A 149 -10.37 22.49 -12.63
N ARG A 150 -9.73 21.39 -13.08
CA ARG A 150 -10.21 20.56 -14.20
C ARG A 150 -11.12 19.43 -13.77
N GLY A 151 -11.35 19.32 -12.46
CA GLY A 151 -12.15 18.24 -11.88
C GLY A 151 -11.38 16.94 -11.67
N ASP A 152 -10.05 16.96 -11.67
CA ASP A 152 -9.24 15.81 -11.31
C ASP A 152 -9.38 15.55 -9.82
N ILE A 153 -9.43 14.27 -9.43
CA ILE A 153 -9.64 13.87 -8.02
C ILE A 153 -8.67 12.79 -7.53
N GLY A 154 -7.94 12.15 -8.43
CA GLY A 154 -7.08 11.01 -8.09
C GLY A 154 -7.83 9.68 -7.95
N ASN A 155 -7.10 8.64 -7.56
CA ASN A 155 -7.62 7.29 -7.36
C ASN A 155 -7.83 6.99 -5.87
N PHE A 156 -8.95 6.36 -5.53
CA PHE A 156 -9.21 5.92 -4.15
C PHE A 156 -8.65 4.54 -3.87
N LEU A 157 -8.36 4.29 -2.60
CA LEU A 157 -8.08 2.97 -2.04
C LEU A 157 -9.19 2.61 -1.05
N ASN A 158 -9.67 1.37 -1.11
CA ASN A 158 -10.64 0.86 -0.15
C ASN A 158 -10.03 0.81 1.25
N LEU A 159 -10.69 1.39 2.23
CA LEU A 159 -10.22 1.43 3.61
C LEU A 159 -10.20 0.04 4.27
N PRO A 160 -9.29 -0.18 5.22
CA PRO A 160 -9.31 -1.36 6.08
C PRO A 160 -10.46 -1.29 7.10
N TYR A 161 -10.62 -2.35 7.90
CA TYR A 161 -11.61 -2.47 8.97
C TYR A 161 -13.08 -2.32 8.55
N HIS A 162 -13.43 -2.63 7.29
CA HIS A 162 -14.84 -2.78 6.92
C HIS A 162 -15.45 -3.96 7.69
N GLY A 163 -16.40 -3.66 8.57
CA GLY A 163 -16.94 -4.62 9.53
C GLY A 163 -16.07 -4.82 10.79
N GLY A 164 -15.13 -3.92 11.05
CA GLY A 164 -14.22 -4.01 12.19
C GLY A 164 -13.36 -5.27 12.13
N MET A 165 -13.18 -5.95 13.26
CA MET A 165 -12.42 -7.21 13.35
C MET A 165 -13.13 -8.43 12.72
N ARG A 166 -14.40 -8.30 12.34
CA ARG A 166 -15.11 -9.35 11.59
C ARG A 166 -14.75 -9.34 10.10
N GLY A 167 -14.17 -8.24 9.63
CA GLY A 167 -13.73 -8.08 8.25
C GLY A 167 -12.41 -8.81 7.97
N LEU A 168 -12.08 -8.94 6.68
CA LEU A 168 -10.84 -9.56 6.22
C LEU A 168 -9.66 -8.57 6.12
N ARG A 169 -9.92 -7.28 6.33
CA ARG A 169 -8.95 -6.19 6.18
C ARG A 169 -8.66 -5.58 7.55
N TYR A 170 -7.54 -5.92 8.13
CA TYR A 170 -7.10 -5.45 9.45
C TYR A 170 -5.59 -5.22 9.47
N ALA A 171 -5.13 -4.34 10.36
CA ALA A 171 -3.71 -4.11 10.58
C ALA A 171 -3.05 -5.30 11.26
N MET A 172 -1.76 -5.44 11.02
CA MET A 172 -0.90 -6.45 11.67
C MET A 172 0.27 -5.77 12.36
N ASP A 173 0.71 -6.36 13.48
CA ASP A 173 1.91 -5.97 14.18
C ASP A 173 3.21 -6.43 13.45
N GLU A 174 4.37 -6.14 14.04
CA GLU A 174 5.69 -6.55 13.51
C GLU A 174 5.92 -8.07 13.51
N SER A 175 5.06 -8.84 14.15
CA SER A 175 5.08 -10.31 14.17
C SER A 175 4.04 -10.92 13.23
N GLY A 176 3.24 -10.09 12.54
CA GLY A 176 2.18 -10.52 11.66
C GLY A 176 0.90 -10.93 12.38
N ASN A 177 0.71 -10.53 13.65
CA ASN A 177 -0.54 -10.78 14.38
C ASN A 177 -1.55 -9.67 14.07
N ALA A 178 -2.84 -10.04 13.99
CA ALA A 178 -3.92 -9.10 13.76
C ALA A 178 -4.07 -8.12 14.94
N LEU A 179 -4.22 -6.83 14.63
CA LEU A 179 -4.49 -5.78 15.60
C LEU A 179 -5.98 -5.45 15.64
N SER A 180 -6.53 -5.24 16.84
CA SER A 180 -7.83 -4.61 17.01
C SER A 180 -7.79 -3.16 16.48
N LEU A 181 -8.95 -2.52 16.33
CA LEU A 181 -9.00 -1.13 15.88
C LEU A 181 -8.32 -0.19 16.91
N GLU A 182 -8.47 -0.45 18.20
CA GLU A 182 -7.85 0.28 19.29
C GLU A 182 -6.33 0.09 19.33
N ASP A 183 -5.86 -1.16 19.19
CA ASP A 183 -4.42 -1.47 19.11
C ASP A 183 -3.79 -0.82 17.86
N PHE A 184 -4.54 -0.79 16.75
CA PHE A 184 -4.08 -0.08 15.55
C PHE A 184 -3.91 1.42 15.80
N TYR A 185 -4.80 2.09 16.54
CA TYR A 185 -4.63 3.51 16.86
C TYR A 185 -3.33 3.75 17.64
N THR A 186 -3.09 2.95 18.67
CA THR A 186 -1.85 3.02 19.45
C THR A 186 -0.61 2.74 18.58
N TYR A 187 -0.70 1.74 17.71
CA TYR A 187 0.39 1.37 16.81
C TYR A 187 0.65 2.44 15.74
N HIS A 188 -0.41 3.07 15.22
CA HIS A 188 -0.30 4.19 14.29
C HIS A 188 0.44 5.37 14.93
N GLU A 189 0.11 5.75 16.17
CA GLU A 189 0.81 6.84 16.89
C GLU A 189 2.31 6.60 17.02
N GLN A 190 2.72 5.33 17.18
CA GLN A 190 4.14 4.95 17.26
C GLN A 190 4.85 4.96 15.90
N LYS A 191 4.11 4.72 14.80
CA LYS A 191 4.68 4.54 13.45
C LYS A 191 4.53 5.77 12.55
N ALA A 192 3.59 6.68 12.83
CA ALA A 192 3.38 7.88 12.02
C ALA A 192 4.63 8.78 12.05
N GLN A 193 5.02 9.27 10.87
CA GLN A 193 6.26 10.00 10.66
C GLN A 193 5.98 11.49 10.45
N THR A 194 6.88 12.35 10.89
CA THR A 194 6.90 13.75 10.44
C THR A 194 7.43 13.85 9.00
N SER A 195 7.21 14.98 8.33
CA SER A 195 7.77 15.27 7.01
C SER A 195 9.29 15.08 6.99
N ASP A 196 9.99 15.60 8.00
CA ASP A 196 11.45 15.48 8.16
C ASP A 196 11.90 14.04 8.32
N GLN A 197 11.15 13.24 9.08
CA GLN A 197 11.44 11.81 9.24
C GLN A 197 11.27 11.06 7.92
N VAL A 198 10.19 11.33 7.17
CA VAL A 198 9.99 10.75 5.83
C VAL A 198 11.14 11.08 4.89
N GLN A 199 11.60 12.34 4.87
CA GLN A 199 12.74 12.75 4.04
C GLN A 199 14.02 11.97 4.38
N LYS A 200 14.26 11.71 5.67
CA LYS A 200 15.46 11.02 6.19
C LYS A 200 15.42 9.50 6.04
N ILE A 201 14.31 8.91 5.60
CA ILE A 201 14.26 7.46 5.34
C ILE A 201 15.26 7.14 4.22
N ILE A 202 16.31 6.42 4.60
CA ILE A 202 17.32 5.90 3.68
C ILE A 202 16.98 4.45 3.38
N VAL A 203 16.85 4.11 2.12
CA VAL A 203 16.70 2.73 1.66
C VAL A 203 18.08 2.29 1.15
N THR A 204 18.77 1.52 1.97
CA THR A 204 19.99 0.83 1.50
C THR A 204 19.54 -0.30 0.58
N LYS A 205 19.88 -0.23 -0.70
CA LYS A 205 19.77 -1.40 -1.56
C LYS A 205 20.74 -2.44 -0.99
N GLU A 206 20.21 -3.52 -0.41
CA GLU A 206 21.04 -4.70 -0.25
C GLU A 206 21.41 -5.11 -1.67
N VAL A 207 22.69 -4.95 -2.00
CA VAL A 207 23.25 -5.55 -3.21
C VAL A 207 23.14 -7.06 -2.95
N VAL A 208 22.06 -7.66 -3.42
CA VAL A 208 21.98 -9.12 -3.52
C VAL A 208 23.20 -9.48 -4.35
N LYS A 209 24.23 -10.04 -3.69
CA LYS A 209 25.39 -10.58 -4.37
C LYS A 209 24.84 -11.66 -5.30
N LYS A 210 24.67 -11.34 -6.58
CA LYS A 210 24.24 -12.26 -7.64
C LYS A 210 25.14 -13.50 -7.78
N ASN A 211 26.17 -13.61 -6.94
CA ASN A 211 27.28 -14.56 -7.12
C ASN A 211 27.06 -15.93 -6.49
N GLU A 212 25.92 -16.23 -5.85
CA GLU A 212 25.68 -17.58 -5.30
C GLU A 212 24.82 -18.48 -6.19
N ALA A 213 24.10 -17.92 -7.17
CA ALA A 213 23.17 -18.70 -8.00
C ALA A 213 23.85 -19.79 -8.86
N PHE A 214 25.17 -19.65 -9.12
CA PHE A 214 25.92 -20.59 -9.97
C PHE A 214 27.26 -21.02 -9.40
N LYS A 215 27.43 -21.04 -8.08
CA LYS A 215 28.69 -21.37 -7.41
C LYS A 215 29.31 -22.70 -7.88
N ASP A 216 28.45 -23.64 -8.27
CA ASP A 216 28.84 -24.95 -8.81
C ASP A 216 28.44 -25.13 -10.29
N GLY A 217 28.13 -24.05 -10.99
CA GLY A 217 27.75 -24.04 -12.39
C GLY A 217 28.94 -24.04 -13.34
N PRO A 218 28.73 -24.42 -14.64
CA PRO A 218 29.77 -24.33 -15.64
C PRO A 218 30.39 -22.93 -15.74
N PRO A 219 31.69 -22.82 -16.08
CA PRO A 219 32.39 -21.52 -16.15
C PRO A 219 31.71 -20.46 -17.02
N CYS A 220 30.99 -20.87 -18.07
CA CYS A 220 30.24 -19.98 -18.96
C CYS A 220 29.03 -19.32 -18.26
N LEU A 221 28.36 -19.99 -17.32
CA LEU A 221 27.27 -19.40 -16.55
C LEU A 221 27.77 -18.44 -15.47
N ASN A 222 28.92 -18.71 -14.88
CA ASN A 222 29.56 -17.80 -13.92
C ASN A 222 29.99 -16.50 -14.62
N LYS A 223 30.53 -16.61 -15.84
CA LYS A 223 30.90 -15.45 -16.64
C LYS A 223 29.70 -14.59 -17.05
N LEU A 224 28.56 -15.22 -17.40
CA LEU A 224 27.30 -14.53 -17.69
C LEU A 224 26.69 -13.85 -16.47
N ALA A 225 26.86 -14.42 -15.27
CA ALA A 225 26.42 -13.83 -14.02
C ALA A 225 27.24 -12.59 -13.63
N ASP A 226 28.53 -12.57 -13.97
CA ASP A 226 29.47 -11.47 -13.67
C ASP A 226 29.40 -10.34 -14.70
N GLU A 227 29.26 -10.67 -15.99
CA GLU A 227 29.34 -9.72 -17.11
C GLU A 227 27.96 -9.24 -17.62
N GLY A 228 26.87 -9.93 -17.24
CA GLY A 228 25.54 -9.70 -17.81
C GLY A 228 25.41 -10.14 -19.26
N PHE A 229 24.21 -10.05 -19.82
CA PHE A 229 23.99 -10.25 -21.26
C PHE A 229 24.45 -9.01 -22.01
N GLY A 230 25.48 -9.13 -22.87
CA GLY A 230 25.90 -8.04 -23.74
C GLY A 230 24.73 -7.57 -24.63
N GLU A 231 24.62 -6.27 -24.85
CA GLU A 231 23.67 -5.71 -25.82
C GLU A 231 23.89 -6.37 -27.18
N GLY A 232 22.92 -7.14 -27.66
CA GLY A 232 22.97 -7.75 -29.00
C GLY A 232 22.77 -9.26 -29.07
N SER A 233 22.69 -9.99 -27.95
CA SER A 233 22.44 -11.44 -27.98
C SER A 233 20.94 -11.80 -28.07
N ARG A 234 20.19 -11.18 -28.99
CA ARG A 234 18.88 -11.72 -29.40
C ARG A 234 19.15 -12.79 -30.42
N ASN A 235 18.88 -14.03 -30.04
CA ASN A 235 18.93 -15.16 -30.96
C ASN A 235 17.95 -14.94 -32.11
N ASN A 236 18.51 -14.86 -33.32
CA ASN A 236 17.83 -15.24 -34.54
C ASN A 236 17.95 -16.79 -34.63
N ALA A 237 16.91 -17.48 -34.29
CA ALA A 237 16.62 -18.85 -34.72
C ALA A 237 15.12 -19.11 -34.53
#